data_43422b305073c8500b65bc933c7e115c
#
_entry.id   43422b305073c8500b65bc933c7e115c
#
_cell.length_a   1.000
_cell.length_b   1.000
_cell.length_c   1.000
_cell.angle_alpha   90.00
_cell.angle_beta   90.00
_cell.angle_gamma   90.00
#
_symmetry.space_group_name_H-M   'P 1'
#
loop_
_entity.id
_entity.type
_entity.pdbx_description
1 polymer ?
#
loop_
_entity_poly.entity_id
_entity_poly.type
_entity_poly.pdbx_seq_one_letter_code
_entity_poly.pdbx_strand_id
1 'polypeptide(L)'
;MVKTISAILVPTDYSTCTGEAIGWAVSLAVPLSANLLLLHVIRREIADEMLSIPGMNWETLVQREKKALIELYRNWVPEEEGNSLLKETVVTVGDPAEKIVTTALEKQIDLIVIPTYGRKEPPAECGESVSEQVVRMAACPVMTIQAACCDEPCV
;
A
#
# COMPACT_ATOMS: atom_id res chain seq x y z
N MET A 1 -10.23 -15.96 -21.65
CA MET A 1 -10.27 -16.68 -20.34
C MET A 1 -10.63 -15.70 -19.23
N VAL A 2 -11.63 -16.02 -18.45
CA VAL A 2 -12.02 -15.20 -17.30
C VAL A 2 -10.96 -15.39 -16.20
N LYS A 3 -10.44 -14.26 -15.67
CA LYS A 3 -9.49 -14.27 -14.56
C LYS A 3 -10.23 -14.08 -13.24
N THR A 4 -9.75 -14.72 -12.20
CA THR A 4 -10.28 -14.61 -10.85
C THR A 4 -9.36 -13.72 -10.02
N ILE A 5 -9.91 -12.82 -9.22
CA ILE A 5 -9.15 -12.01 -8.26
C ILE A 5 -9.17 -12.76 -6.94
N SER A 6 -8.01 -13.25 -6.50
CA SER A 6 -7.84 -13.99 -5.24
C SER A 6 -6.85 -13.33 -4.29
N ALA A 7 -6.03 -12.41 -4.77
CA ALA A 7 -5.06 -11.66 -3.97
C ALA A 7 -5.04 -10.19 -4.38
N ILE A 8 -5.26 -9.30 -3.41
CA ILE A 8 -5.28 -7.85 -3.59
C ILE A 8 -4.17 -7.22 -2.75
N LEU A 9 -3.35 -6.38 -3.36
CA LEU A 9 -2.29 -5.62 -2.71
C LEU A 9 -2.73 -4.18 -2.49
N VAL A 10 -2.57 -3.69 -1.27
CA VAL A 10 -2.78 -2.27 -0.92
C VAL A 10 -1.46 -1.69 -0.42
N PRO A 11 -0.76 -0.91 -1.24
CA PRO A 11 0.38 -0.14 -0.79
C PRO A 11 -0.08 0.99 0.15
N THR A 12 0.70 1.27 1.19
CA THR A 12 0.39 2.31 2.16
C THR A 12 1.59 3.20 2.47
N ASP A 13 1.32 4.48 2.60
CA ASP A 13 2.23 5.49 3.13
C ASP A 13 1.77 6.05 4.50
N TYR A 14 0.80 5.39 5.14
CA TYR A 14 0.13 5.81 6.37
C TYR A 14 -0.71 7.09 6.26
N SER A 15 -0.91 7.63 5.08
CA SER A 15 -1.83 8.76 4.89
C SER A 15 -3.29 8.35 5.08
N THR A 16 -4.15 9.33 5.31
CA THR A 16 -5.61 9.11 5.39
C THR A 16 -6.19 8.56 4.09
N CYS A 17 -5.59 8.90 2.96
CA CYS A 17 -5.96 8.38 1.65
C CYS A 17 -5.82 6.86 1.55
N THR A 18 -4.85 6.28 2.25
CA THR A 18 -4.67 4.83 2.31
C THR A 18 -5.86 4.14 2.97
N GLY A 19 -6.47 4.76 3.98
CA GLY A 19 -7.66 4.22 4.63
C GLY A 19 -8.83 4.04 3.66
N GLU A 20 -9.06 5.00 2.77
CA GLU A 20 -10.07 4.85 1.71
C GLU A 20 -9.73 3.71 0.75
N ALA A 21 -8.47 3.57 0.36
CA ALA A 21 -8.03 2.46 -0.48
C ALA A 21 -8.23 1.09 0.19
N ILE A 22 -7.96 0.99 1.50
CA ILE A 22 -8.24 -0.21 2.30
C ILE A 22 -9.75 -0.51 2.29
N GLY A 23 -10.60 0.48 2.51
CA GLY A 23 -12.06 0.32 2.48
C GLY A 23 -12.55 -0.24 1.13
N TRP A 24 -12.08 0.31 0.03
CA TRP A 24 -12.40 -0.21 -1.30
C TRP A 24 -11.89 -1.64 -1.54
N ALA A 25 -10.65 -1.91 -1.10
CA ALA A 25 -10.08 -3.25 -1.22
C ALA A 25 -10.88 -4.30 -0.43
N VAL A 26 -11.32 -3.97 0.79
CA VAL A 26 -12.19 -4.85 1.60
C VAL A 26 -13.53 -5.07 0.91
N SER A 27 -14.16 -4.03 0.39
CA SER A 27 -15.43 -4.12 -0.36
C SER A 27 -15.36 -5.06 -1.55
N LEU A 28 -14.19 -5.16 -2.19
CA LEU A 28 -13.94 -6.10 -3.28
C LEU A 28 -13.57 -7.50 -2.76
N ALA A 29 -12.75 -7.57 -1.72
CA ALA A 29 -12.24 -8.83 -1.19
C ALA A 29 -13.34 -9.72 -0.60
N VAL A 30 -14.32 -9.14 0.10
CA VAL A 30 -15.41 -9.88 0.73
C VAL A 30 -16.19 -10.73 -0.28
N PRO A 31 -16.84 -10.15 -1.31
CA PRO A 31 -17.62 -10.95 -2.25
C PRO A 31 -16.78 -11.88 -3.13
N LEU A 32 -15.50 -11.56 -3.33
CA LEU A 32 -14.59 -12.37 -4.14
C LEU A 32 -13.88 -13.46 -3.33
N SER A 33 -14.01 -13.46 -2.01
CA SER A 33 -13.22 -14.31 -1.10
C SER A 33 -11.70 -14.15 -1.33
N ALA A 34 -11.28 -12.93 -1.65
CA ALA A 34 -9.90 -12.61 -1.95
C ALA A 34 -9.12 -12.27 -0.66
N ASN A 35 -7.84 -12.59 -0.65
CA ASN A 35 -6.93 -12.21 0.42
C ASN A 35 -6.40 -10.79 0.22
N LEU A 36 -6.18 -10.07 1.32
CA LEU A 36 -5.54 -8.76 1.32
C LEU A 36 -4.09 -8.87 1.80
N LEU A 37 -3.22 -8.15 1.13
CA LEU A 37 -1.84 -7.89 1.56
C LEU A 37 -1.65 -6.38 1.68
N LEU A 38 -1.11 -5.94 2.81
CA LEU A 38 -0.67 -4.56 2.99
C LEU A 38 0.84 -4.47 2.78
N LEU A 39 1.28 -3.45 2.06
CA LEU A 39 2.68 -3.19 1.79
C LEU A 39 3.07 -1.79 2.22
N HIS A 40 4.13 -1.68 3.02
CA HIS A 40 4.81 -0.42 3.26
C HIS A 40 6.23 -0.46 2.69
N VAL A 41 6.56 0.52 1.87
CA VAL A 41 7.90 0.69 1.32
C VAL A 41 8.58 1.85 2.01
N ILE A 42 9.63 1.57 2.76
CA ILE A 42 10.47 2.58 3.40
C ILE A 42 11.47 3.09 2.36
N ARG A 43 11.49 4.39 2.11
CA ARG A 43 12.53 4.98 1.26
C ARG A 43 13.89 4.75 1.88
N ARG A 44 14.90 4.51 1.05
CA ARG A 44 16.25 4.15 1.54
C ARG A 44 16.82 5.18 2.51
N GLU A 45 16.67 6.45 2.19
CA GLU A 45 17.18 7.55 3.03
C GLU A 45 16.55 7.53 4.44
N ILE A 46 15.24 7.25 4.50
CA ILE A 46 14.50 7.13 5.76
C ILE A 46 14.93 5.87 6.53
N ALA A 47 15.13 4.76 5.83
CA ALA A 47 15.60 3.53 6.47
C ALA A 47 17.01 3.71 7.07
N ASP A 48 17.92 4.35 6.35
CA ASP A 48 19.27 4.63 6.81
C ASP A 48 19.27 5.56 8.04
N GLU A 49 18.42 6.58 8.04
CA GLU A 49 18.22 7.48 9.18
C GLU A 49 17.67 6.73 10.40
N MET A 50 16.65 5.90 10.22
CA MET A 50 16.06 5.10 11.30
C MET A 50 17.06 4.09 11.89
N LEU A 51 17.82 3.41 11.04
CA LEU A 51 18.82 2.43 11.47
C LEU A 51 20.04 3.06 12.14
N SER A 52 20.24 4.37 12.02
CA SER A 52 21.29 5.12 12.74
C SER A 52 20.94 5.38 14.21
N ILE A 53 19.68 5.20 14.61
CA ILE A 53 19.24 5.36 16.00
C ILE A 53 19.83 4.25 16.87
N PRO A 54 20.49 4.57 18.01
CA PRO A 54 21.04 3.55 18.90
C PRO A 54 19.99 2.51 19.33
N GLY A 55 20.33 1.22 19.19
CA GLY A 55 19.44 0.11 19.51
C GLY A 55 18.43 -0.27 18.42
N MET A 56 18.36 0.50 17.33
CA MET A 56 17.54 0.14 16.19
C MET A 56 18.31 -0.82 15.26
N ASN A 57 17.65 -1.88 14.83
CA ASN A 57 18.13 -2.77 13.79
C ASN A 57 17.00 -3.07 12.80
N TRP A 58 17.35 -3.74 11.71
CA TRP A 58 16.38 -4.05 10.65
C TRP A 58 15.18 -4.87 11.16
N GLU A 59 15.42 -5.88 11.96
CA GLU A 59 14.35 -6.72 12.51
C GLU A 59 13.37 -5.92 13.37
N THR A 60 13.88 -5.08 14.27
CA THR A 60 13.06 -4.19 15.11
C THR A 60 12.27 -3.21 14.28
N LEU A 61 12.88 -2.62 13.25
CA LEU A 61 12.21 -1.70 12.34
C LEU A 61 11.07 -2.38 11.60
N VAL A 62 11.31 -3.56 11.02
CA VAL A 62 10.28 -4.33 10.31
C VAL A 62 9.12 -4.70 11.22
N GLN A 63 9.38 -5.17 12.44
CA GLN A 63 8.33 -5.53 13.39
C GLN A 63 7.49 -4.32 13.79
N ARG A 64 8.12 -3.18 14.00
CA ARG A 64 7.44 -1.92 14.30
C ARG A 64 6.50 -1.51 13.16
N GLU A 65 6.99 -1.52 11.93
CA GLU A 65 6.22 -1.15 10.76
C GLU A 65 5.07 -2.14 10.48
N LYS A 66 5.31 -3.44 10.63
CA LYS A 66 4.24 -4.45 10.52
C LYS A 66 3.13 -4.25 11.55
N LYS A 67 3.50 -3.92 12.78
CA LYS A 67 2.52 -3.60 13.83
C LYS A 67 1.69 -2.38 13.46
N ALA A 68 2.33 -1.32 12.96
CA ALA A 68 1.65 -0.11 12.51
C ALA A 68 0.68 -0.40 11.35
N LEU A 69 1.05 -1.26 10.41
CA LEU A 69 0.17 -1.70 9.31
C LEU A 69 -1.08 -2.42 9.83
N ILE A 70 -0.93 -3.29 10.81
CA ILE A 70 -2.05 -4.01 11.41
C ILE A 70 -2.98 -3.05 12.17
N GLU A 71 -2.41 -2.10 12.91
CA GLU A 71 -3.18 -1.07 13.61
C GLU A 71 -3.94 -0.17 12.63
N LEU A 72 -3.28 0.25 11.55
CA LEU A 72 -3.93 1.01 10.48
C LEU A 72 -5.12 0.25 9.89
N TYR A 73 -4.94 -1.01 9.56
CA TYR A 73 -6.00 -1.86 9.03
C TYR A 73 -7.19 -1.96 9.99
N ARG A 74 -6.94 -2.23 11.26
CA ARG A 74 -7.99 -2.33 12.30
C ARG A 74 -8.77 -1.04 12.51
N ASN A 75 -8.14 0.11 12.31
CA ASN A 75 -8.80 1.40 12.43
C ASN A 75 -9.81 1.66 11.30
N TRP A 76 -9.63 1.03 10.16
CA TRP A 76 -10.48 1.23 8.98
C TRP A 76 -11.43 0.08 8.70
N VAL A 77 -11.16 -1.09 9.23
CA VAL A 77 -11.94 -2.30 8.93
C VAL A 77 -12.52 -2.88 10.22
N PRO A 78 -13.86 -2.98 10.34
CA PRO A 78 -14.51 -3.62 11.48
C PRO A 78 -14.03 -5.07 11.66
N GLU A 79 -13.84 -5.49 12.89
CA GLU A 79 -13.34 -6.85 13.21
C GLU A 79 -14.18 -7.97 12.58
N GLU A 80 -15.49 -7.76 12.54
CA GLU A 80 -16.45 -8.73 12.00
C GLU A 80 -16.24 -8.99 10.50
N GLU A 81 -15.79 -7.99 9.76
CA GLU A 81 -15.62 -8.06 8.31
C GLU A 81 -14.17 -8.38 7.89
N GLY A 82 -13.20 -8.01 8.70
CA GLY A 82 -11.81 -7.88 8.28
C GLY A 82 -10.81 -8.91 8.78
N ASN A 83 -11.08 -9.60 9.90
CA ASN A 83 -10.05 -10.43 10.56
C ASN A 83 -9.52 -11.59 9.73
N SER A 84 -10.31 -12.12 8.82
CA SER A 84 -9.89 -13.23 7.96
C SER A 84 -9.31 -12.82 6.60
N LEU A 85 -9.48 -11.55 6.21
CA LEU A 85 -9.08 -11.06 4.90
C LEU A 85 -7.60 -10.68 4.82
N LEU A 86 -7.07 -10.04 5.88
CA LEU A 86 -5.68 -9.64 5.92
C LEU A 86 -4.77 -10.84 6.12
N LYS A 87 -4.11 -11.25 5.06
CA LYS A 87 -3.27 -12.45 5.02
C LYS A 87 -1.83 -12.16 5.38
N GLU A 88 -1.30 -11.03 4.94
CA GLU A 88 0.10 -10.69 5.10
C GLU A 88 0.32 -9.18 5.17
N THR A 89 1.29 -8.78 5.96
CA THR A 89 1.86 -7.44 5.96
C THR A 89 3.32 -7.53 5.50
N VAL A 90 3.68 -6.73 4.50
CA VAL A 90 5.02 -6.70 3.91
C VAL A 90 5.66 -5.35 4.15
N VAL A 91 6.89 -5.36 4.60
CA VAL A 91 7.73 -4.16 4.75
C VAL A 91 9.00 -4.35 3.96
N THR A 92 9.34 -3.40 3.11
CA THR A 92 10.56 -3.44 2.29
C THR A 92 11.18 -2.06 2.17
N VAL A 93 12.40 -1.98 1.66
CA VAL A 93 13.14 -0.73 1.46
C VAL A 93 13.45 -0.54 -0.01
N GLY A 94 13.31 0.67 -0.50
CA GLY A 94 13.70 1.04 -1.85
C GLY A 94 12.82 2.12 -2.47
N ASP A 95 12.79 2.15 -3.78
CA ASP A 95 11.87 3.00 -4.54
C ASP A 95 10.43 2.46 -4.40
N PRO A 96 9.46 3.29 -3.99
CA PRO A 96 8.10 2.84 -3.76
C PRO A 96 7.44 2.17 -4.97
N ALA A 97 7.49 2.78 -6.14
CA ALA A 97 6.83 2.24 -7.33
C ALA A 97 7.45 0.91 -7.77
N GLU A 98 8.77 0.83 -7.80
CA GLU A 98 9.50 -0.39 -8.12
C GLU A 98 9.18 -1.53 -7.14
N LYS A 99 9.19 -1.24 -5.83
CA LYS A 99 8.92 -2.24 -4.80
C LYS A 99 7.47 -2.72 -4.79
N ILE A 100 6.51 -1.83 -5.05
CA ILE A 100 5.11 -2.21 -5.20
C ILE A 100 4.95 -3.20 -6.37
N VAL A 101 5.50 -2.89 -7.52
CA VAL A 101 5.40 -3.74 -8.72
C VAL A 101 6.12 -5.08 -8.53
N THR A 102 7.32 -5.05 -7.96
CA THR A 102 8.09 -6.27 -7.67
C THR A 102 7.37 -7.16 -6.66
N THR A 103 6.86 -6.59 -5.56
CA THR A 103 6.09 -7.33 -4.56
C THR A 103 4.82 -7.94 -5.16
N ALA A 104 4.12 -7.20 -6.00
CA ALA A 104 2.93 -7.70 -6.68
C ALA A 104 3.24 -8.93 -7.55
N LEU A 105 4.37 -8.92 -8.24
CA LEU A 105 4.82 -10.04 -9.04
C LEU A 105 5.23 -11.24 -8.19
N GLU A 106 6.06 -11.03 -7.17
CA GLU A 106 6.54 -12.08 -6.25
C GLU A 106 5.42 -12.76 -5.47
N LYS A 107 4.42 -11.98 -5.03
CA LYS A 107 3.26 -12.46 -4.27
C LYS A 107 2.09 -12.91 -5.14
N GLN A 108 2.25 -12.91 -6.45
CA GLN A 108 1.20 -13.30 -7.41
C GLN A 108 -0.10 -12.53 -7.19
N ILE A 109 0.00 -11.21 -7.08
CA ILE A 109 -1.12 -10.31 -6.86
C ILE A 109 -1.96 -10.19 -8.14
N ASP A 110 -3.28 -10.28 -7.99
CA ASP A 110 -4.23 -10.16 -9.10
C ASP A 110 -4.74 -8.73 -9.31
N LEU A 111 -4.70 -7.90 -8.26
CA LEU A 111 -5.14 -6.52 -8.29
C LEU A 111 -4.35 -5.68 -7.30
N ILE A 112 -3.86 -4.53 -7.74
CA ILE A 112 -3.33 -3.48 -6.86
C ILE A 112 -4.41 -2.42 -6.66
N VAL A 113 -4.68 -2.03 -5.41
CA VAL A 113 -5.57 -0.92 -5.07
C VAL A 113 -4.73 0.18 -4.43
N ILE A 114 -4.62 1.33 -5.09
CA ILE A 114 -3.72 2.41 -4.68
C ILE A 114 -4.44 3.76 -4.71
N PRO A 115 -4.31 4.61 -3.67
CA PRO A 115 -4.87 5.94 -3.69
C PRO A 115 -4.09 6.86 -4.63
N THR A 116 -4.79 7.81 -5.25
CA THR A 116 -4.19 8.91 -6.01
C THR A 116 -4.46 10.23 -5.28
N TYR A 117 -3.61 11.21 -5.53
CA TYR A 117 -3.84 12.58 -5.07
C TYR A 117 -4.93 13.23 -5.95
N GLY A 118 -6.19 13.05 -5.68
CA GLY A 118 -7.34 13.74 -6.23
C GLY A 118 -7.16 14.56 -7.53
N ARG A 119 -8.11 15.47 -7.84
CA ARG A 119 -8.11 16.28 -9.07
C ARG A 119 -7.10 17.43 -9.10
N LYS A 120 -6.32 17.64 -8.04
CA LYS A 120 -5.23 18.63 -8.04
C LYS A 120 -4.06 18.01 -8.78
N GLU A 121 -3.72 18.55 -9.93
CA GLU A 121 -2.45 18.22 -10.58
C GLU A 121 -1.32 18.44 -9.56
N PRO A 122 -0.45 17.44 -9.37
CA PRO A 122 0.72 17.65 -8.53
C PRO A 122 1.49 18.84 -9.10
N PRO A 123 2.10 19.67 -8.24
CA PRO A 123 2.95 20.75 -8.73
C PRO A 123 3.96 20.18 -9.73
N ALA A 124 4.22 20.87 -10.82
CA ALA A 124 5.14 20.45 -11.88
C ALA A 124 6.52 20.03 -11.35
N GLU A 125 6.87 20.47 -10.15
CA GLU A 125 8.11 20.16 -9.44
C GLU A 125 8.12 18.78 -8.78
N CYS A 126 6.96 18.12 -8.59
CA CYS A 126 6.87 16.81 -7.90
C CYS A 126 7.16 15.61 -8.81
N GLY A 127 7.23 15.80 -10.12
CA GLY A 127 7.40 14.72 -11.08
C GLY A 127 6.19 13.74 -11.12
N GLU A 128 6.42 12.56 -11.66
CA GLU A 128 5.41 11.51 -11.77
C GLU A 128 5.11 10.92 -10.38
N SER A 129 3.83 10.81 -10.02
CA SER A 129 3.41 10.23 -8.74
C SER A 129 3.70 8.73 -8.67
N VAL A 130 3.78 8.19 -7.46
CA VAL A 130 3.96 6.73 -7.25
C VAL A 130 2.83 5.94 -7.91
N SER A 131 1.58 6.39 -7.77
CA SER A 131 0.42 5.72 -8.39
C SER A 131 0.49 5.70 -9.91
N GLU A 132 0.90 6.79 -10.55
CA GLU A 132 1.10 6.85 -12.01
C GLU A 132 2.20 5.89 -12.47
N GLN A 133 3.32 5.85 -11.77
CA GLN A 133 4.40 4.90 -12.05
C GLN A 133 3.93 3.46 -11.91
N VAL A 134 3.18 3.13 -10.85
CA VAL A 134 2.63 1.79 -10.63
C VAL A 134 1.67 1.40 -11.76
N VAL A 135 0.77 2.28 -12.18
CA VAL A 135 -0.15 2.03 -13.31
C VAL A 135 0.63 1.72 -14.59
N ARG A 136 1.71 2.45 -14.85
CA ARG A 136 2.55 2.23 -16.04
C ARG A 136 3.37 0.94 -16.00
N MET A 137 3.83 0.53 -14.82
CA MET A 137 4.82 -0.55 -14.66
C MET A 137 4.20 -1.90 -14.26
N ALA A 138 3.01 -1.92 -13.67
CA ALA A 138 2.40 -3.13 -13.13
C ALA A 138 2.05 -4.15 -14.22
N ALA A 139 2.27 -5.43 -13.92
CA ALA A 139 1.86 -6.54 -14.78
C ALA A 139 0.43 -7.03 -14.50
N CYS A 140 -0.21 -6.55 -13.43
CA CYS A 140 -1.60 -6.84 -13.08
C CYS A 140 -2.46 -5.58 -13.15
N PRO A 141 -3.79 -5.71 -13.13
CA PRO A 141 -4.71 -4.57 -13.02
C PRO A 141 -4.40 -3.70 -11.80
N VAL A 142 -4.53 -2.40 -11.98
CA VAL A 142 -4.37 -1.39 -10.93
C VAL A 142 -5.65 -0.57 -10.84
N MET A 143 -6.25 -0.58 -9.67
CA MET A 143 -7.40 0.26 -9.33
C MET A 143 -6.90 1.48 -8.56
N THR A 144 -7.08 2.64 -9.13
CA THR A 144 -6.74 3.91 -8.48
C THR A 144 -7.96 4.49 -7.78
N ILE A 145 -7.78 4.92 -6.53
CA ILE A 145 -8.83 5.54 -5.73
C ILE A 145 -8.53 7.03 -5.62
N GLN A 146 -9.45 7.85 -6.09
CA GLN A 146 -9.39 9.29 -5.86
C GLN A 146 -9.85 9.60 -4.44
N ALA A 147 -8.92 9.76 -3.54
CA ALA A 147 -9.22 10.08 -2.16
C ALA A 147 -9.56 11.57 -2.01
N ALA A 148 -10.69 11.86 -1.35
CA ALA A 148 -11.18 13.23 -1.16
C ALA A 148 -10.35 14.06 -0.17
N CYS A 149 -9.48 13.42 0.61
CA CYS A 149 -8.79 13.99 1.76
C CYS A 149 -7.32 14.38 1.50
N CYS A 150 -6.84 14.29 0.27
CA CYS A 150 -5.44 14.61 -0.03
C CYS A 150 -5.25 16.13 -0.24
N ASP A 151 -5.33 16.89 0.84
CA ASP A 151 -4.90 18.29 0.88
C ASP A 151 -3.41 18.43 1.31
N GLU A 152 -2.70 17.34 1.50
CA GLU A 152 -1.29 17.37 1.88
C GLU A 152 -0.39 17.65 0.67
N PRO A 153 0.60 18.54 0.84
CA PRO A 153 1.57 18.80 -0.22
C PRO A 153 2.42 17.57 -0.50
N CYS A 154 2.86 17.43 -1.74
CA CYS A 154 3.86 16.44 -2.12
C CYS A 154 5.05 16.46 -1.17
N VAL A 155 5.26 15.40 -0.46
CA VAL A 155 6.47 15.19 0.33
C VAL A 155 7.37 14.22 -0.41
#